data_6caa25111ace32e6e76163dfb5edf202
#
_entry.id   6caa25111ace32e6e76163dfb5edf202
#
_cell.length_a   1.000
_cell.length_b   1.000
_cell.length_c   1.000
_cell.angle_alpha   90.00
_cell.angle_beta   90.00
_cell.angle_gamma   90.00
#
_symmetry.space_group_name_H-M   'P 1'
#
loop_
_entity.id
_entity.type
_entity.pdbx_description
1 polymer ?
#
loop_
_entity_poly.entity_id
_entity_poly.type
_entity_poly.pdbx_seq_one_letter_code
_entity_poly.pdbx_strand_id
1 'polypeptide(L)'
;MNIKRIHTDKKSIFRYWLEFLRPYHKLRTKEIEALSLLLYYRYEISRSIPDPEMVDMVLFSTQTRNKIREDLGKMGQKVFNNLLTSLRKKDIIREGNKINHVLIPNMTEDGFKLVFDFEVKK
;
A
#
# COMPACT_ATOMS: atom_id res chain seq x y z
N MET A 1 22.88 18.03 2.42
CA MET A 1 21.91 16.94 2.20
C MET A 1 21.09 17.24 0.96
N ASN A 2 20.97 16.25 0.10
CA ASN A 2 20.15 16.39 -1.11
C ASN A 2 18.72 15.96 -0.79
N ILE A 3 17.78 16.87 -1.03
CA ILE A 3 16.37 16.61 -0.78
C ILE A 3 15.60 16.86 -2.07
N LYS A 4 14.79 15.89 -2.46
CA LYS A 4 13.83 16.03 -3.57
C LYS A 4 12.42 15.98 -2.98
N ARG A 5 11.63 17.02 -3.24
CA ARG A 5 10.21 17.03 -2.87
C ARG A 5 9.37 16.62 -4.04
N ILE A 6 8.44 15.70 -3.79
CA ILE A 6 7.45 15.27 -4.76
C ILE A 6 6.09 15.77 -4.30
N HIS A 7 5.47 16.65 -5.06
CA HIS A 7 4.14 17.15 -4.76
C HIS A 7 3.12 16.20 -5.38
N THR A 8 2.26 15.65 -4.52
CA THR A 8 1.29 14.64 -4.93
C THR A 8 0.05 14.74 -4.04
N ASP A 9 -1.01 14.03 -4.40
CA ASP A 9 -2.18 13.89 -3.55
C ASP A 9 -2.09 12.65 -2.66
N LYS A 10 -3.03 12.54 -1.70
CA LYS A 10 -3.04 11.43 -0.73
C LYS A 10 -3.24 10.07 -1.39
N LYS A 11 -3.91 10.00 -2.51
CA LYS A 11 -4.17 8.73 -3.19
C LYS A 11 -2.97 8.27 -3.99
N SER A 12 -2.28 9.19 -4.64
CA SER A 12 -1.12 8.87 -5.49
C SER A 12 0.18 8.69 -4.72
N ILE A 13 0.28 9.24 -3.50
CA ILE A 13 1.51 9.18 -2.71
C ILE A 13 1.95 7.74 -2.42
N PHE A 14 1.00 6.84 -2.18
CA PHE A 14 1.31 5.44 -1.91
C PHE A 14 1.86 4.72 -3.12
N ARG A 15 1.46 5.13 -4.32
CA ARG A 15 2.02 4.60 -5.54
C ARG A 15 3.48 5.03 -5.71
N TYR A 16 3.80 6.30 -5.45
CA TYR A 16 5.19 6.77 -5.47
C TYR A 16 6.04 6.01 -4.47
N TRP A 17 5.53 5.81 -3.25
CA TRP A 17 6.20 5.03 -2.21
C TRP A 17 6.58 3.64 -2.72
N LEU A 18 5.62 2.93 -3.31
CA LEU A 18 5.85 1.58 -3.81
C LEU A 18 6.78 1.54 -5.02
N GLU A 19 6.71 2.56 -5.88
CA GLU A 19 7.64 2.64 -7.02
C GLU A 19 9.08 2.81 -6.55
N PHE A 20 9.33 3.61 -5.53
CA PHE A 20 10.66 3.73 -4.94
C PHE A 20 11.15 2.41 -4.36
N LEU A 21 10.26 1.60 -3.81
CA LEU A 21 10.63 0.32 -3.20
C LEU A 21 10.64 -0.86 -4.18
N ARG A 22 10.35 -0.62 -5.45
CA ARG A 22 10.27 -1.70 -6.45
C ARG A 22 11.49 -2.62 -6.46
N PRO A 23 12.75 -2.15 -6.36
CA PRO A 23 13.91 -3.05 -6.32
C PRO A 23 13.89 -4.02 -5.15
N TYR A 24 13.18 -3.69 -4.08
CA TYR A 24 13.12 -4.52 -2.86
C TYR A 24 11.95 -5.49 -2.89
N HIS A 25 10.74 -5.03 -3.24
CA HIS A 25 9.56 -5.91 -3.23
C HIS A 25 9.35 -6.66 -4.54
N LYS A 26 9.89 -6.17 -5.65
CA LYS A 26 9.84 -6.80 -6.98
C LYS A 26 8.42 -7.12 -7.47
N LEU A 27 7.45 -6.29 -7.08
CA LEU A 27 6.07 -6.47 -7.50
C LEU A 27 5.85 -6.02 -8.93
N ARG A 28 4.87 -6.63 -9.58
CA ARG A 28 4.42 -6.22 -10.92
C ARG A 28 3.58 -4.94 -10.83
N THR A 29 3.42 -4.25 -11.96
CA THR A 29 2.65 -3.00 -12.01
C THR A 29 1.24 -3.17 -11.46
N LYS A 30 0.52 -4.21 -11.85
CA LYS A 30 -0.85 -4.46 -11.35
C LYS A 30 -0.90 -4.71 -9.86
N GLU A 31 0.11 -5.41 -9.34
CA GLU A 31 0.23 -5.65 -7.90
C GLU A 31 0.51 -4.35 -7.14
N ILE A 32 1.36 -3.49 -7.70
CA ILE A 32 1.64 -2.17 -7.13
C ILE A 32 0.37 -1.32 -7.11
N GLU A 33 -0.39 -1.30 -8.20
CA GLU A 33 -1.65 -0.56 -8.27
C GLU A 33 -2.62 -1.01 -7.18
N ALA A 34 -2.81 -2.32 -7.05
CA ALA A 34 -3.70 -2.87 -6.03
C ALA A 34 -3.21 -2.56 -4.61
N LEU A 35 -1.90 -2.75 -4.35
CA LEU A 35 -1.34 -2.50 -3.03
C LEU A 35 -1.37 -1.02 -2.68
N SER A 36 -1.12 -0.13 -3.65
CA SER A 36 -1.19 1.31 -3.39
C SER A 36 -2.58 1.74 -2.92
N LEU A 37 -3.63 1.15 -3.50
CA LEU A 37 -5.00 1.44 -3.08
C LEU A 37 -5.32 0.82 -1.73
N LEU A 38 -4.82 -0.39 -1.44
CA LEU A 38 -4.94 -0.98 -0.11
C LEU A 38 -4.31 -0.08 0.96
N LEU A 39 -3.12 0.45 0.68
CA LEU A 39 -2.44 1.35 1.62
C LEU A 39 -3.21 2.66 1.79
N TYR A 40 -3.72 3.21 0.70
CA TYR A 40 -4.52 4.44 0.76
C TYR A 40 -5.78 4.26 1.60
N TYR A 41 -6.57 3.22 1.31
CA TYR A 41 -7.80 2.98 2.08
C TYR A 41 -7.50 2.62 3.53
N ARG A 42 -6.41 1.89 3.78
CA ARG A 42 -5.98 1.60 5.14
C ARG A 42 -5.71 2.89 5.92
N TYR A 43 -5.01 3.82 5.31
CA TYR A 43 -4.75 5.12 5.92
C TYR A 43 -6.05 5.87 6.21
N GLU A 44 -6.95 5.96 5.22
CA GLU A 44 -8.22 6.66 5.39
C GLU A 44 -9.08 6.04 6.51
N ILE A 45 -9.14 4.71 6.56
CA ILE A 45 -9.88 4.01 7.62
C ILE A 45 -9.23 4.26 8.99
N SER A 46 -7.91 4.26 9.06
CA SER A 46 -7.17 4.46 10.31
C SER A 46 -7.39 5.84 10.92
N ARG A 47 -7.80 6.82 10.14
CA ARG A 47 -8.11 8.16 10.64
C ARG A 47 -9.35 8.18 11.51
N SER A 48 -10.27 7.24 11.32
CA SER A 48 -11.54 7.16 12.06
C SER A 48 -11.57 6.02 13.06
N ILE A 49 -10.76 4.97 12.86
CA ILE A 49 -10.75 3.77 13.69
C ILE A 49 -9.37 3.63 14.33
N PRO A 50 -9.24 3.79 15.67
CA PRO A 50 -7.93 3.73 16.32
C PRO A 50 -7.36 2.31 16.46
N ASP A 51 -8.19 1.27 16.47
CA ASP A 51 -7.73 -0.11 16.65
C ASP A 51 -7.21 -0.68 15.32
N PRO A 52 -5.90 -1.03 15.21
CA PRO A 52 -5.34 -1.56 13.97
C PRO A 52 -6.00 -2.84 13.47
N GLU A 53 -6.46 -3.71 14.37
CA GLU A 53 -7.12 -4.95 13.96
C GLU A 53 -8.46 -4.66 13.29
N MET A 54 -9.22 -3.69 13.82
CA MET A 54 -10.46 -3.26 13.18
C MET A 54 -10.20 -2.57 11.85
N VAL A 55 -9.14 -1.80 11.74
CA VAL A 55 -8.74 -1.19 10.46
C VAL A 55 -8.55 -2.27 9.40
N ASP A 56 -7.82 -3.33 9.72
CA ASP A 56 -7.56 -4.42 8.78
C ASP A 56 -8.87 -5.17 8.41
N MET A 57 -9.75 -5.39 9.39
CA MET A 57 -11.05 -6.01 9.12
C MET A 57 -11.88 -5.19 8.15
N VAL A 58 -11.95 -3.88 8.34
CA VAL A 58 -12.71 -2.98 7.45
C VAL A 58 -12.05 -2.91 6.09
N LEU A 59 -10.72 -2.86 6.05
CA LEU A 59 -9.96 -2.81 4.79
C LEU A 59 -10.28 -4.00 3.89
N PHE A 60 -10.34 -5.19 4.45
CA PHE A 60 -10.60 -6.41 3.66
C PHE A 60 -12.07 -6.78 3.61
N SER A 61 -12.97 -5.92 4.07
CA SER A 61 -14.42 -6.11 3.93
C SER A 61 -14.83 -6.07 2.46
N THR A 62 -15.96 -6.69 2.15
CA THR A 62 -16.51 -6.70 0.79
C THR A 62 -16.71 -5.28 0.26
N GLN A 63 -17.19 -4.38 1.10
CA GLN A 63 -17.47 -3.00 0.71
C GLN A 63 -16.20 -2.27 0.28
N THR A 64 -15.12 -2.37 1.05
CA THR A 64 -13.85 -1.73 0.72
C THR A 64 -13.22 -2.38 -0.51
N ARG A 65 -13.25 -3.71 -0.60
CA ARG A 65 -12.71 -4.41 -1.78
C ARG A 65 -13.44 -3.98 -3.06
N ASN A 66 -14.74 -3.76 -2.98
CA ASN A 66 -15.51 -3.28 -4.14
C ASN A 66 -15.08 -1.88 -4.55
N LYS A 67 -14.81 -0.99 -3.60
CA LYS A 67 -14.29 0.35 -3.89
C LYS A 67 -12.93 0.28 -4.59
N ILE A 68 -12.04 -0.58 -4.12
CA ILE A 68 -10.72 -0.75 -4.72
C ILE A 68 -10.85 -1.28 -6.14
N ARG A 69 -11.71 -2.28 -6.36
CA ARG A 69 -11.95 -2.82 -7.69
C ARG A 69 -12.48 -1.75 -8.65
N GLU A 70 -13.37 -0.90 -8.18
CA GLU A 70 -13.91 0.23 -8.96
C GLU A 70 -12.77 1.18 -9.36
N ASP A 71 -11.91 1.51 -8.41
CA ASP A 71 -10.74 2.38 -8.64
C ASP A 71 -9.73 1.75 -9.60
N LEU A 72 -9.70 0.41 -9.69
CA LEU A 72 -8.86 -0.32 -10.63
C LEU A 72 -9.52 -0.52 -12.01
N GLY A 73 -10.41 0.39 -12.38
CA GLY A 73 -11.08 0.36 -13.68
C GLY A 73 -12.16 -0.71 -13.77
N LYS A 74 -12.92 -0.89 -12.69
CA LYS A 74 -13.98 -1.91 -12.58
C LYS A 74 -13.45 -3.32 -12.75
N MET A 75 -12.32 -3.59 -12.11
CA MET A 75 -11.70 -4.92 -12.16
C MET A 75 -12.65 -6.01 -11.67
N GLY A 76 -12.71 -7.14 -12.38
CA GLY A 76 -13.54 -8.28 -11.99
C GLY A 76 -13.08 -8.87 -10.66
N GLN A 77 -14.04 -9.46 -9.92
CA GLN A 77 -13.76 -10.04 -8.61
C GLN A 77 -12.71 -11.15 -8.67
N LYS A 78 -12.79 -12.00 -9.69
CA LYS A 78 -11.83 -13.10 -9.85
C LYS A 78 -10.41 -12.59 -10.09
N VAL A 79 -10.26 -11.58 -10.93
CA VAL A 79 -8.96 -10.98 -11.24
C VAL A 79 -8.38 -10.34 -9.98
N PHE A 80 -9.19 -9.60 -9.24
CA PHE A 80 -8.77 -8.96 -7.99
C PHE A 80 -8.37 -9.99 -6.94
N ASN A 81 -9.15 -11.05 -6.77
CA ASN A 81 -8.82 -12.12 -5.83
C ASN A 81 -7.51 -12.82 -6.20
N ASN A 82 -7.22 -12.97 -7.50
CA ASN A 82 -5.93 -13.50 -7.95
C ASN A 82 -4.77 -12.59 -7.58
N LEU A 83 -4.96 -11.27 -7.67
CA LEU A 83 -3.95 -10.31 -7.22
C LEU A 83 -3.71 -10.41 -5.72
N LEU A 84 -4.75 -10.51 -4.92
CA LEU A 84 -4.62 -10.70 -3.47
C LEU A 84 -3.89 -12.00 -3.14
N THR A 85 -4.20 -13.08 -3.84
CA THR A 85 -3.52 -14.37 -3.67
C THR A 85 -2.02 -14.24 -3.99
N SER A 86 -1.68 -13.55 -5.07
CA SER A 86 -0.29 -13.29 -5.44
C SER A 86 0.43 -12.49 -4.35
N LEU A 87 -0.21 -11.45 -3.82
CA LEU A 87 0.36 -10.66 -2.73
C LEU A 87 0.57 -11.48 -1.45
N ARG A 88 -0.34 -12.44 -1.17
CA ARG A 88 -0.17 -13.36 -0.04
C ARG A 88 1.03 -14.28 -0.25
N LYS A 89 1.21 -14.83 -1.44
CA LYS A 89 2.35 -15.68 -1.76
C LYS A 89 3.69 -14.96 -1.64
N LYS A 90 3.69 -13.65 -1.85
CA LYS A 90 4.90 -12.83 -1.77
C LYS A 90 5.12 -12.22 -0.38
N ASP A 91 4.37 -12.64 0.62
CA ASP A 91 4.44 -12.15 1.99
C ASP A 91 4.13 -10.66 2.13
N ILE A 92 3.42 -10.10 1.18
CA ILE A 92 2.95 -8.71 1.23
C ILE A 92 1.69 -8.63 2.10
N ILE A 93 0.77 -9.57 1.91
CA ILE A 93 -0.39 -9.75 2.78
C ILE A 93 -0.13 -11.00 3.60
N ARG A 94 -0.02 -10.80 4.92
CA ARG A 94 0.27 -11.88 5.86
C ARG A 94 -1.00 -12.50 6.40
N GLU A 95 -0.85 -13.60 7.13
CA GLU A 95 -1.96 -14.32 7.75
C GLU A 95 -2.83 -13.38 8.57
N GLY A 96 -4.15 -13.58 8.49
CA GLY A 96 -5.12 -12.71 9.14
C GLY A 96 -5.38 -11.41 8.37
N ASN A 97 -5.08 -11.38 7.07
CA ASN A 97 -5.28 -10.22 6.20
C ASN A 97 -4.59 -8.96 6.75
N LYS A 98 -3.30 -9.09 7.07
CA LYS A 98 -2.48 -7.98 7.55
C LYS A 98 -1.43 -7.62 6.49
N ILE A 99 -1.35 -6.35 6.15
CA ILE A 99 -0.29 -5.89 5.25
C ILE A 99 1.04 -5.91 6.00
N ASN A 100 2.10 -6.40 5.34
CA ASN A 100 3.43 -6.41 5.90
C ASN A 100 3.82 -4.99 6.34
N HIS A 101 4.06 -4.79 7.63
CA HIS A 101 4.27 -3.48 8.21
C HIS A 101 5.46 -2.70 7.61
N VAL A 102 6.46 -3.42 7.09
CA VAL A 102 7.62 -2.80 6.44
C VAL A 102 7.20 -1.96 5.22
N LEU A 103 6.08 -2.32 4.59
CA LEU A 103 5.56 -1.63 3.41
C LEU A 103 4.57 -0.53 3.74
N ILE A 104 4.25 -0.32 5.01
CA ILE A 104 3.32 0.73 5.43
C ILE A 104 4.13 1.98 5.79
N PRO A 105 4.02 3.06 5.00
CA PRO A 105 4.75 4.28 5.31
C PRO A 105 4.16 4.98 6.54
N ASN A 106 4.98 5.72 7.26
CA ASN A 106 4.54 6.51 8.41
C ASN A 106 3.87 7.81 7.91
N MET A 107 2.66 7.65 7.39
CA MET A 107 1.92 8.73 6.73
C MET A 107 1.34 9.71 7.75
N THR A 108 1.50 11.01 7.46
CA THR A 108 0.84 12.10 8.18
C THR A 108 0.01 12.93 7.21
N GLU A 109 -0.76 13.90 7.72
CA GLU A 109 -1.53 14.81 6.86
C GLU A 109 -0.66 15.56 5.86
N ASP A 110 0.61 15.82 6.22
CA ASP A 110 1.55 16.54 5.37
C ASP A 110 2.41 15.60 4.51
N GLY A 111 2.19 14.28 4.61
CA GLY A 111 2.97 13.30 3.88
C GLY A 111 3.98 12.57 4.75
N PHE A 112 5.08 12.15 4.16
CA PHE A 112 6.17 11.49 4.88
C PHE A 112 7.48 11.71 4.16
N LYS A 113 8.57 11.39 4.86
CA LYS A 113 9.92 11.45 4.29
C LYS A 113 10.51 10.05 4.23
N LEU A 114 11.19 9.77 3.13
CA LEU A 114 11.95 8.53 2.95
C LEU A 114 13.43 8.91 2.89
N VAL A 115 14.24 8.25 3.71
CA VAL A 115 15.68 8.51 3.77
C VAL A 115 16.42 7.27 3.27
N PHE A 116 17.28 7.47 2.27
CA PHE A 116 18.23 6.46 1.81
C PHE A 116 19.62 6.85 2.33
N ASP A 117 20.25 5.93 3.04
CA ASP A 117 21.59 6.11 3.55
C ASP A 117 22.54 5.17 2.79
N PHE A 118 23.43 5.78 2.02
CA PHE A 118 24.39 5.02 1.22
C PHE A 118 25.73 4.96 1.97
N GLU A 119 26.04 3.81 2.52
CA GLU A 119 27.29 3.60 3.23
C GLU A 119 28.32 2.92 2.32
N VAL A 120 29.53 3.44 2.34
CA VAL A 120 30.65 2.85 1.59
C VAL A 120 31.43 1.95 2.53
N LYS A 121 31.50 0.67 2.19
CA LYS A 121 32.32 -0.30 2.94
C LYS A 121 33.79 -0.10 2.58
N LYS A 122 34.61 -0.05 3.61
CA LYS A 122 36.07 0.10 3.48
C LYS A 122 36.79 -1.22 3.65
#